data_077f5a0d3728fe1ff142f0552d0ffe43
#
_entry.id   077f5a0d3728fe1ff142f0552d0ffe43
#
_cell.length_a   1.000
_cell.length_b   1.000
_cell.length_c   1.000
_cell.angle_alpha   90.00
_cell.angle_beta   90.00
_cell.angle_gamma   90.00
#
_symmetry.space_group_name_H-M   'P 1'
#
loop_
_entity.id
_entity.type
_entity.pdbx_description
1 polymer ?
#
loop_
_entity_poly.entity_id
_entity_poly.type
_entity_poly.pdbx_seq_one_letter_code
_entity_poly.pdbx_strand_id
1 'polypeptide(L)'
;MDEHVPLDAETKAAEKPEDHRDELRLWLRLLTCTTLIEGEVRKRLRARFGVTLPRFDLMAELDKAPEGLTLSDLSKRMMVSNGNLTALVERLVATGHLARRTSDTDRRAQVVSLTGLGRAEFRAMAKEHERWIGEMFGELSRREVEELLRLLARAEASAGGAVNGARS
;
A
#
# COMPACT_ATOMS: atom_id res chain seq x y z
N MET A 1 59.59 27.82 -22.82
CA MET A 1 59.19 27.62 -21.39
C MET A 1 57.77 27.19 -21.36
N ASP A 2 57.55 25.87 -21.49
CA ASP A 2 56.24 25.28 -21.41
C ASP A 2 55.92 24.97 -19.95
N GLU A 3 55.05 25.73 -19.40
CA GLU A 3 54.52 25.53 -18.08
C GLU A 3 53.45 24.44 -18.11
N HIS A 4 53.85 23.23 -17.80
CA HIS A 4 52.99 22.06 -17.68
C HIS A 4 52.19 22.21 -16.38
N VAL A 5 50.93 22.66 -16.52
CA VAL A 5 49.96 22.65 -15.44
C VAL A 5 49.57 21.20 -15.15
N PRO A 6 49.78 20.70 -13.92
CA PRO A 6 49.34 19.35 -13.57
C PRO A 6 47.82 19.31 -13.56
N LEU A 7 47.25 18.49 -14.41
CA LEU A 7 45.82 18.14 -14.36
C LEU A 7 45.49 17.49 -13.01
N ASP A 8 44.65 18.19 -12.32
CA ASP A 8 44.11 17.99 -11.00
C ASP A 8 43.92 16.55 -10.54
N ALA A 9 44.65 16.18 -9.50
CA ALA A 9 44.34 15.00 -8.65
C ALA A 9 43.00 15.11 -7.92
N GLU A 10 42.35 16.29 -7.96
CA GLU A 10 41.04 16.53 -7.32
C GLU A 10 39.85 16.00 -8.15
N THR A 11 39.98 15.83 -9.46
CA THR A 11 38.89 15.32 -10.30
C THR A 11 38.73 13.80 -10.24
N LYS A 12 39.71 13.06 -9.70
CA LYS A 12 39.62 11.59 -9.52
C LYS A 12 39.10 11.13 -8.17
N ALA A 13 38.79 12.05 -7.26
CA ALA A 13 38.23 11.72 -5.93
C ALA A 13 36.69 11.64 -5.92
N ALA A 14 36.01 11.87 -7.06
CA ALA A 14 34.58 12.02 -7.13
C ALA A 14 33.80 10.77 -7.58
N GLU A 15 34.45 9.64 -7.84
CA GLU A 15 33.79 8.37 -8.17
C GLU A 15 34.20 7.27 -7.19
N LYS A 16 33.86 7.48 -5.88
CA LYS A 16 33.57 6.31 -5.05
C LYS A 16 32.28 5.71 -5.57
N PRO A 17 32.24 4.41 -5.95
CA PRO A 17 30.99 3.76 -6.24
C PRO A 17 30.07 4.01 -5.02
N GLU A 18 28.91 4.60 -5.28
CA GLU A 18 27.92 4.88 -4.23
C GLU A 18 27.62 3.56 -3.53
N ASP A 19 27.99 3.46 -2.26
CA ASP A 19 27.74 2.26 -1.47
C ASP A 19 26.31 2.33 -0.93
N HIS A 20 25.35 1.77 -1.68
CA HIS A 20 23.94 1.72 -1.33
C HIS A 20 23.58 0.60 -0.34
N ARG A 21 24.53 0.13 0.46
CA ARG A 21 24.29 -0.96 1.42
C ARG A 21 23.25 -0.61 2.47
N ASP A 22 23.24 0.63 2.93
CA ASP A 22 22.29 1.05 3.97
C ASP A 22 20.87 1.20 3.41
N GLU A 23 20.71 1.69 2.19
CA GLU A 23 19.43 1.73 1.49
C GLU A 23 18.90 0.32 1.21
N LEU A 24 19.76 -0.61 0.82
CA LEU A 24 19.38 -2.01 0.66
C LEU A 24 18.97 -2.64 2.01
N ARG A 25 19.70 -2.37 3.09
CA ARG A 25 19.33 -2.85 4.44
C ARG A 25 18.00 -2.27 4.89
N LEU A 26 17.77 -0.99 4.64
CA LEU A 26 16.49 -0.34 4.93
C LEU A 26 15.36 -1.02 4.18
N TRP A 27 15.52 -1.23 2.87
CA TRP A 27 14.53 -1.95 2.05
C TRP A 27 14.21 -3.34 2.61
N LEU A 28 15.22 -4.13 2.91
CA LEU A 28 15.03 -5.48 3.46
C LEU A 28 14.33 -5.46 4.84
N ARG A 29 14.60 -4.46 5.67
CA ARG A 29 13.90 -4.28 6.96
C ARG A 29 12.43 -3.93 6.76
N LEU A 30 12.12 -3.03 5.83
CA LEU A 30 10.74 -2.68 5.49
C LEU A 30 9.98 -3.90 4.96
N LEU A 31 10.59 -4.65 4.05
CA LEU A 31 10.00 -5.86 3.48
C LEU A 31 9.73 -6.92 4.56
N THR A 32 10.68 -7.16 5.45
CA THR A 32 10.52 -8.11 6.56
C THR A 32 9.39 -7.66 7.48
N CYS A 33 9.36 -6.40 7.88
CA CYS A 33 8.33 -5.85 8.76
C CYS A 33 6.94 -5.99 8.13
N THR A 34 6.80 -5.61 6.86
CA THR A 34 5.54 -5.73 6.11
C THR A 34 5.08 -7.18 6.03
N THR A 35 5.98 -8.10 5.69
CA THR A 35 5.67 -9.53 5.56
C THR A 35 5.18 -10.14 6.89
N LEU A 36 5.82 -9.79 8.00
CA LEU A 36 5.42 -10.25 9.33
C LEU A 36 4.03 -9.74 9.72
N ILE A 37 3.78 -8.44 9.52
CA ILE A 37 2.49 -7.83 9.84
C ILE A 37 1.38 -8.41 8.98
N GLU A 38 1.56 -8.45 7.66
CA GLU A 38 0.56 -9.02 6.75
C GLU A 38 0.27 -10.50 7.05
N GLY A 39 1.28 -11.28 7.35
CA GLY A 39 1.13 -12.69 7.70
C GLY A 39 0.24 -12.88 8.92
N GLU A 40 0.46 -12.10 9.97
CA GLU A 40 -0.34 -12.17 11.19
C GLU A 40 -1.76 -11.61 10.99
N VAL A 41 -1.91 -10.50 10.26
CA VAL A 41 -3.24 -9.94 9.91
C VAL A 41 -4.05 -10.95 9.11
N ARG A 42 -3.46 -11.58 8.09
CA ARG A 42 -4.11 -12.62 7.27
C ARG A 42 -4.59 -13.78 8.11
N LYS A 43 -3.76 -14.26 9.02
CA LYS A 43 -4.09 -15.35 9.95
C LYS A 43 -5.27 -14.98 10.86
N ARG A 44 -5.24 -13.79 11.47
CA ARG A 44 -6.28 -13.31 12.39
C ARG A 44 -7.61 -13.02 11.68
N LEU A 45 -7.58 -12.42 10.49
CA LEU A 45 -8.78 -12.21 9.67
C LEU A 45 -9.46 -13.53 9.34
N ARG A 46 -8.68 -14.53 8.93
CA ARG A 46 -9.22 -15.85 8.61
C ARG A 46 -9.78 -16.56 9.85
N ALA A 47 -9.06 -16.53 10.96
CA ALA A 47 -9.46 -17.20 12.19
C ALA A 47 -10.71 -16.59 12.81
N ARG A 48 -10.83 -15.25 12.82
CA ARG A 48 -11.90 -14.54 13.51
C ARG A 48 -13.14 -14.27 12.64
N PHE A 49 -12.93 -13.98 11.36
CA PHE A 49 -14.00 -13.55 10.44
C PHE A 49 -14.19 -14.48 9.23
N GLY A 50 -13.31 -15.46 9.03
CA GLY A 50 -13.33 -16.29 7.82
C GLY A 50 -13.03 -15.53 6.53
N VAL A 51 -12.39 -14.37 6.63
CA VAL A 51 -12.16 -13.41 5.54
C VAL A 51 -10.70 -13.45 5.09
N THR A 52 -10.49 -13.30 3.78
CA THR A 52 -9.15 -13.15 3.19
C THR A 52 -8.69 -11.69 3.25
N LEU A 53 -7.37 -11.46 3.30
CA LEU A 53 -6.81 -10.12 3.27
C LEU A 53 -7.23 -9.31 2.03
N PRO A 54 -7.22 -9.85 0.80
CA PRO A 54 -7.71 -9.12 -0.37
C PRO A 54 -9.18 -8.66 -0.26
N ARG A 55 -10.04 -9.45 0.39
CA ARG A 55 -11.43 -9.05 0.67
C ARG A 55 -11.47 -7.87 1.64
N PHE A 56 -10.71 -7.93 2.71
CA PHE A 56 -10.59 -6.84 3.68
C PHE A 56 -10.07 -5.55 3.02
N ASP A 57 -8.99 -5.64 2.25
CA ASP A 57 -8.39 -4.50 1.55
C ASP A 57 -9.35 -3.85 0.55
N LEU A 58 -10.10 -4.67 -0.22
CA LEU A 58 -11.13 -4.16 -1.13
C LEU A 58 -12.21 -3.37 -0.38
N MET A 59 -12.68 -3.91 0.73
CA MET A 59 -13.72 -3.26 1.52
C MET A 59 -13.18 -1.98 2.18
N ALA A 60 -11.91 -1.95 2.57
CA ALA A 60 -11.23 -0.77 3.10
C ALA A 60 -11.15 0.37 2.06
N GLU A 61 -10.82 0.06 0.81
CA GLU A 61 -10.79 1.06 -0.25
C GLU A 61 -12.19 1.62 -0.57
N LEU A 62 -13.21 0.76 -0.54
CA LEU A 62 -14.59 1.19 -0.76
C LEU A 62 -15.18 1.97 0.42
N ASP A 63 -14.75 1.72 1.65
CA ASP A 63 -15.19 2.50 2.82
C ASP A 63 -14.71 3.95 2.77
N LYS A 64 -13.54 4.20 2.18
CA LYS A 64 -13.00 5.54 1.91
C LYS A 64 -13.72 6.28 0.78
N ALA A 65 -14.51 5.58 -0.03
CA ALA A 65 -15.20 6.11 -1.20
C ALA A 65 -16.70 5.78 -1.14
N PRO A 66 -17.50 6.53 -0.38
CA PRO A 66 -18.94 6.25 -0.19
C PRO A 66 -19.73 6.21 -1.50
N GLU A 67 -19.35 7.02 -2.48
CA GLU A 67 -19.95 7.05 -3.83
C GLU A 67 -19.57 5.85 -4.71
N GLY A 68 -18.64 5.01 -4.22
CA GLY A 68 -18.12 3.87 -4.93
C GLY A 68 -16.93 4.18 -5.83
N LEU A 69 -16.32 3.14 -6.36
CA LEU A 69 -15.18 3.18 -7.27
C LEU A 69 -15.43 2.30 -8.47
N THR A 70 -14.85 2.66 -9.61
CA THR A 70 -14.80 1.76 -10.78
C THR A 70 -13.84 0.60 -10.51
N LEU A 71 -13.99 -0.51 -11.22
CA LEU A 71 -13.05 -1.63 -11.14
C LEU A 71 -11.64 -1.21 -11.54
N SER A 72 -11.50 -0.30 -12.50
CA SER A 72 -10.21 0.26 -12.90
C SER A 72 -9.53 1.05 -11.77
N ASP A 73 -10.29 1.88 -11.05
CA ASP A 73 -9.76 2.66 -9.93
C ASP A 73 -9.37 1.76 -8.76
N LEU A 74 -10.20 0.75 -8.45
CA LEU A 74 -9.90 -0.25 -7.43
C LEU A 74 -8.62 -1.03 -7.76
N SER A 75 -8.48 -1.49 -9.01
CA SER A 75 -7.29 -2.20 -9.49
C SER A 75 -6.02 -1.38 -9.31
N LYS A 76 -6.07 -0.09 -9.64
CA LYS A 76 -4.94 0.84 -9.46
C LYS A 76 -4.60 1.05 -7.99
N ARG A 77 -5.60 1.28 -7.13
CA ARG A 77 -5.39 1.52 -5.70
C ARG A 77 -4.86 0.29 -4.98
N MET A 78 -5.38 -0.87 -5.31
CA MET A 78 -4.98 -2.13 -4.69
C MET A 78 -3.73 -2.75 -5.33
N MET A 79 -3.25 -2.24 -6.46
CA MET A 79 -2.13 -2.79 -7.23
C MET A 79 -2.31 -4.28 -7.58
N VAL A 80 -3.54 -4.67 -7.93
CA VAL A 80 -3.89 -6.05 -8.33
C VAL A 80 -4.43 -6.09 -9.75
N SER A 81 -4.41 -7.27 -10.37
CA SER A 81 -4.97 -7.45 -11.71
C SER A 81 -6.49 -7.36 -11.72
N ASN A 82 -7.05 -6.83 -12.82
CA ASN A 82 -8.49 -6.71 -13.00
C ASN A 82 -9.23 -8.07 -12.90
N GLY A 83 -8.63 -9.16 -13.38
CA GLY A 83 -9.23 -10.48 -13.34
C GLY A 83 -9.47 -10.99 -11.92
N ASN A 84 -8.47 -10.90 -11.05
CA ASN A 84 -8.59 -11.29 -9.64
C ASN A 84 -9.61 -10.41 -8.90
N LEU A 85 -9.62 -9.13 -9.20
CA LEU A 85 -10.53 -8.17 -8.61
C LEU A 85 -11.98 -8.44 -9.02
N THR A 86 -12.23 -8.71 -10.30
CA THR A 86 -13.57 -9.00 -10.83
C THR A 86 -14.21 -10.21 -10.11
N ALA A 87 -13.49 -11.31 -10.00
CA ALA A 87 -13.98 -12.51 -9.31
C ALA A 87 -14.29 -12.25 -7.83
N LEU A 88 -13.49 -11.44 -7.15
CA LEU A 88 -13.72 -11.05 -5.76
C LEU A 88 -14.98 -10.19 -5.63
N VAL A 89 -15.12 -9.17 -6.48
CA VAL A 89 -16.28 -8.28 -6.50
C VAL A 89 -17.56 -9.05 -6.78
N GLU A 90 -17.56 -9.95 -7.76
CA GLU A 90 -18.74 -10.78 -8.09
C GLU A 90 -19.21 -11.61 -6.91
N ARG A 91 -18.28 -12.23 -6.17
CA ARG A 91 -18.63 -12.98 -4.95
C ARG A 91 -19.24 -12.08 -3.87
N LEU A 92 -18.70 -10.88 -3.67
CA LEU A 92 -19.20 -9.96 -2.66
C LEU A 92 -20.54 -9.32 -3.05
N VAL A 93 -20.80 -9.12 -4.33
CA VAL A 93 -22.11 -8.71 -4.84
C VAL A 93 -23.12 -9.84 -4.62
N ALA A 94 -22.77 -11.09 -4.95
CA ALA A 94 -23.64 -12.25 -4.76
C ALA A 94 -24.03 -12.46 -3.29
N THR A 95 -23.14 -12.13 -2.36
CA THR A 95 -23.40 -12.23 -0.90
C THR A 95 -24.00 -10.97 -0.29
N GLY A 96 -24.30 -9.95 -1.10
CA GLY A 96 -24.95 -8.71 -0.65
C GLY A 96 -24.06 -7.71 0.08
N HIS A 97 -22.74 -7.91 0.10
CA HIS A 97 -21.79 -7.00 0.73
C HIS A 97 -21.44 -5.80 -0.14
N LEU A 98 -21.50 -5.98 -1.45
CA LEU A 98 -21.31 -4.93 -2.44
C LEU A 98 -22.55 -4.73 -3.30
N ALA A 99 -22.74 -3.49 -3.73
CA ALA A 99 -23.68 -3.12 -4.78
C ALA A 99 -22.91 -2.68 -6.02
N ARG A 100 -23.50 -2.93 -7.20
CA ARG A 100 -22.95 -2.53 -8.49
C ARG A 100 -23.96 -1.65 -9.20
N ARG A 101 -23.49 -0.54 -9.77
CA ARG A 101 -24.29 0.34 -10.63
C ARG A 101 -23.50 0.76 -11.85
N THR A 102 -24.19 1.14 -12.92
CA THR A 102 -23.56 1.78 -14.07
C THR A 102 -23.07 3.17 -13.68
N SER A 103 -21.91 3.57 -14.18
CA SER A 103 -21.38 4.92 -13.95
C SER A 103 -22.26 5.97 -14.66
N ASP A 104 -22.47 7.10 -13.99
CA ASP A 104 -23.22 8.23 -14.54
C ASP A 104 -22.46 8.95 -15.65
N THR A 105 -21.13 8.85 -15.64
CA THR A 105 -20.22 9.54 -16.59
C THR A 105 -19.78 8.64 -17.75
N ASP A 106 -19.74 7.31 -17.56
CA ASP A 106 -19.37 6.33 -18.57
C ASP A 106 -20.24 5.10 -18.46
N ARG A 107 -21.19 4.94 -19.39
CA ARG A 107 -22.12 3.80 -19.43
C ARG A 107 -21.45 2.44 -19.57
N ARG A 108 -20.16 2.39 -19.94
CA ARG A 108 -19.38 1.14 -20.05
C ARG A 108 -18.70 0.78 -18.73
N ALA A 109 -18.58 1.73 -17.81
CA ALA A 109 -17.95 1.52 -16.53
C ALA A 109 -18.97 1.13 -15.45
N GLN A 110 -18.61 0.15 -14.64
CA GLN A 110 -19.37 -0.25 -13.47
C GLN A 110 -18.72 0.34 -12.21
N VAL A 111 -19.54 0.94 -11.37
CA VAL A 111 -19.17 1.47 -10.06
C VAL A 111 -19.62 0.48 -8.99
N VAL A 112 -18.72 0.17 -8.07
CA VAL A 112 -18.95 -0.72 -6.93
C VAL A 112 -18.91 0.08 -5.64
N SER A 113 -19.81 -0.23 -4.72
CA SER A 113 -19.85 0.41 -3.39
C SER A 113 -20.21 -0.61 -2.31
N LEU A 114 -19.89 -0.31 -1.06
CA LEU A 114 -20.33 -1.09 0.08
C LEU A 114 -21.85 -0.91 0.28
N THR A 115 -22.54 -2.02 0.49
CA THR A 115 -23.91 -1.99 1.05
C THR A 115 -23.89 -1.69 2.53
N GLY A 116 -25.08 -1.49 3.14
CA GLY A 116 -25.20 -1.38 4.60
C GLY A 116 -24.62 -2.60 5.33
N LEU A 117 -24.86 -3.81 4.81
CA LEU A 117 -24.29 -5.05 5.32
C LEU A 117 -22.76 -5.06 5.20
N GLY A 118 -22.24 -4.74 4.01
CA GLY A 118 -20.80 -4.69 3.77
C GLY A 118 -20.10 -3.68 4.68
N ARG A 119 -20.67 -2.52 4.87
CA ARG A 119 -20.13 -1.48 5.73
C ARG A 119 -20.13 -1.90 7.22
N ALA A 120 -21.19 -2.53 7.69
CA ALA A 120 -21.27 -3.02 9.06
C ALA A 120 -20.20 -4.10 9.34
N GLU A 121 -20.06 -5.06 8.42
CA GLU A 121 -19.05 -6.12 8.52
C GLU A 121 -17.64 -5.53 8.46
N PHE A 122 -17.36 -4.62 7.52
CA PHE A 122 -16.07 -3.97 7.41
C PHE A 122 -15.69 -3.22 8.70
N ARG A 123 -16.60 -2.45 9.28
CA ARG A 123 -16.34 -1.72 10.54
C ARG A 123 -15.98 -2.64 11.69
N ALA A 124 -16.62 -3.79 11.80
CA ALA A 124 -16.28 -4.79 12.81
C ALA A 124 -14.86 -5.33 12.62
N MET A 125 -14.49 -5.65 11.37
CA MET A 125 -13.14 -6.10 11.03
C MET A 125 -12.09 -4.99 11.23
N ALA A 126 -12.39 -3.76 10.81
CA ALA A 126 -11.47 -2.62 10.92
C ALA A 126 -11.12 -2.30 12.38
N LYS A 127 -12.09 -2.38 13.29
CA LYS A 127 -11.87 -2.19 14.72
C LYS A 127 -10.88 -3.23 15.29
N GLU A 128 -11.06 -4.49 14.92
CA GLU A 128 -10.12 -5.54 15.36
C GLU A 128 -8.76 -5.41 14.70
N HIS A 129 -8.73 -5.06 13.43
CA HIS A 129 -7.49 -4.82 12.69
C HIS A 129 -6.68 -3.70 13.35
N GLU A 130 -7.30 -2.56 13.67
CA GLU A 130 -6.66 -1.45 14.39
C GLU A 130 -6.04 -1.92 15.72
N ARG A 131 -6.77 -2.72 16.49
CA ARG A 131 -6.28 -3.30 17.74
C ARG A 131 -5.06 -4.20 17.51
N TRP A 132 -5.11 -5.08 16.51
CA TRP A 132 -3.98 -5.97 16.19
C TRP A 132 -2.74 -5.21 15.76
N ILE A 133 -2.89 -4.17 14.94
CA ILE A 133 -1.77 -3.31 14.55
C ILE A 133 -1.19 -2.61 15.78
N GLY A 134 -2.04 -2.10 16.67
CA GLY A 134 -1.59 -1.51 17.93
C GLY A 134 -0.78 -2.49 18.80
N GLU A 135 -1.20 -3.76 18.87
CA GLU A 135 -0.46 -4.81 19.58
C GLU A 135 0.91 -5.08 18.94
N MET A 136 1.00 -5.13 17.61
CA MET A 136 2.25 -5.41 16.89
C MET A 136 3.29 -4.29 17.04
N PHE A 137 2.85 -3.05 17.22
CA PHE A 137 3.71 -1.89 17.44
C PHE A 137 3.81 -1.49 18.92
N GLY A 138 3.26 -2.29 19.84
CA GLY A 138 3.15 -1.97 21.26
C GLY A 138 4.47 -1.74 22.02
N GLU A 139 5.58 -2.27 21.49
CA GLU A 139 6.93 -2.04 22.05
C GLU A 139 7.52 -0.68 21.65
N LEU A 140 6.93 0.01 20.68
CA LEU A 140 7.37 1.34 20.26
C LEU A 140 6.68 2.41 21.10
N SER A 141 7.47 3.35 21.60
CA SER A 141 6.95 4.55 22.20
C SER A 141 6.24 5.42 21.17
N ARG A 142 5.34 6.27 21.64
CA ARG A 142 4.63 7.23 20.77
C ARG A 142 5.59 8.08 19.93
N ARG A 143 6.70 8.53 20.52
CA ARG A 143 7.73 9.31 19.82
C ARG A 143 8.38 8.52 18.69
N GLU A 144 8.68 7.23 18.90
CA GLU A 144 9.25 6.37 17.86
C GLU A 144 8.27 6.12 16.73
N VAL A 145 6.98 5.92 17.03
CA VAL A 145 5.94 5.81 16.00
C VAL A 145 5.84 7.09 15.16
N GLU A 146 5.80 8.26 15.80
CA GLU A 146 5.74 9.55 15.11
C GLU A 146 6.99 9.79 14.22
N GLU A 147 8.17 9.42 14.70
CA GLU A 147 9.42 9.53 13.93
C GLU A 147 9.43 8.58 12.73
N LEU A 148 9.01 7.32 12.91
CA LEU A 148 8.88 6.37 11.81
C LEU A 148 7.88 6.85 10.76
N LEU A 149 6.72 7.34 11.14
CA LEU A 149 5.74 7.90 10.22
C LEU A 149 6.33 9.04 9.39
N ARG A 150 7.07 9.96 10.02
CA ARG A 150 7.74 11.06 9.33
C ARG A 150 8.79 10.58 8.34
N LEU A 151 9.62 9.61 8.73
CA LEU A 151 10.68 9.06 7.88
C LEU A 151 10.11 8.23 6.73
N LEU A 152 9.08 7.42 6.98
CA LEU A 152 8.42 6.62 5.95
C LEU A 152 7.72 7.49 4.91
N ALA A 153 7.06 8.58 5.31
CA ALA A 153 6.46 9.53 4.37
C ALA A 153 7.52 10.16 3.44
N ARG A 154 8.71 10.48 3.95
CA ARG A 154 9.82 10.95 3.14
C ARG A 154 10.37 9.88 2.20
N ALA A 155 10.50 8.65 2.67
CA ALA A 155 10.95 7.52 1.86
C ALA A 155 9.96 7.23 0.71
N GLU A 156 8.65 7.28 0.99
CA GLU A 156 7.57 7.12 0.01
C GLU A 156 7.65 8.19 -1.08
N ALA A 157 7.79 9.46 -0.70
CA ALA A 157 7.93 10.56 -1.65
C ALA A 157 9.20 10.40 -2.53
N SER A 158 10.32 9.99 -1.95
CA SER A 158 11.57 9.72 -2.65
C SER A 158 11.42 8.58 -3.67
N ALA A 159 10.85 7.46 -3.25
CA ALA A 159 10.62 6.30 -4.13
C ALA A 159 9.63 6.64 -5.26
N GLY A 160 8.55 7.38 -4.95
CA GLY A 160 7.57 7.83 -5.94
C GLY A 160 8.17 8.75 -6.99
N GLY A 161 9.06 9.65 -6.59
CA GLY A 161 9.80 10.53 -7.51
C GLY A 161 10.72 9.74 -8.45
N ALA A 162 11.45 8.76 -7.93
CA ALA A 162 12.34 7.91 -8.71
C ALA A 162 11.57 7.05 -9.74
N VAL A 163 10.42 6.49 -9.36
CA VAL A 163 9.58 5.69 -10.27
C VAL A 163 8.98 6.54 -11.40
N ASN A 164 8.53 7.77 -11.10
CA ASN A 164 7.95 8.66 -12.09
C ASN A 164 9.03 9.25 -13.03
N GLY A 165 10.21 9.57 -12.52
CA GLY A 165 11.33 10.08 -13.32
C GLY A 165 11.90 9.05 -14.31
N ALA A 166 11.78 7.76 -14.03
CA ALA A 166 12.23 6.69 -14.94
C ALA A 166 11.27 6.43 -16.13
N ARG A 167 10.09 7.08 -16.16
CA ARG A 167 9.08 6.96 -17.23
C ARG A 167 9.09 8.13 -18.21
N SER A 168 9.98 9.12 -18.03
CA SER A 168 10.22 10.26 -18.89
C SER A 168 11.46 10.05 -19.74
#